data_6dcfa9bab976baca04466277d94dba28
#
_entry.id   6dcfa9bab976baca04466277d94dba28
#
_cell.length_a   1.000
_cell.length_b   1.000
_cell.length_c   1.000
_cell.angle_alpha   90.00
_cell.angle_beta   90.00
_cell.angle_gamma   90.00
#
_symmetry.space_group_name_H-M   'P 1'
#
loop_
_entity.id
_entity.type
_entity.pdbx_description
1 polymer ?
#
loop_
_entity_poly.entity_id
_entity_poly.type
_entity_poly.pdbx_seq_one_letter_code
_entity_poly.pdbx_strand_id
1 'polypeptide(L)'
;MGVSCSLCEGRAVYYRSSSGHYLCISCLGRMLERSIRRYLGKFAALKPKGRVLVPVTCYNTMASLGLAYITSFIKRGYESEIRVAIPSSVYLDQYSIDTLARSTSIISVDVSPRYRFSNIVDTLRYDRVWSIRLAKILGYDTILLPITITDYTILGLEALLSGSEELLGDVVDKLTLDSVNVINALSTIEAEAIVSYAFLVGLNGYCLDDSYEKIKASRIFYSVSPKGPELEFSSVKTIDFLRGALLRKLRYTCSVCGGLSLHPDKCSSCNNNSFDKMRVEVKNNTNIYTR
;
A
#
# COMPACT_ATOMS: atom_id res chain seq x y z
N MET A 1 5.96 -9.86 34.95
CA MET A 1 5.25 -10.96 34.24
C MET A 1 4.78 -10.42 32.91
N GLY A 2 5.04 -11.13 31.78
CA GLY A 2 4.56 -10.68 30.46
C GLY A 2 3.10 -11.10 30.24
N VAL A 3 2.36 -10.34 29.42
CA VAL A 3 0.98 -10.66 29.05
C VAL A 3 0.99 -11.86 28.09
N SER A 4 0.07 -12.81 28.31
CA SER A 4 -0.09 -13.98 27.42
C SER A 4 -0.96 -13.65 26.22
N CYS A 5 -0.72 -14.33 25.10
CA CYS A 5 -1.51 -14.20 23.88
C CYS A 5 -2.96 -14.69 24.12
N SER A 6 -3.95 -13.93 23.70
CA SER A 6 -5.36 -14.28 23.82
C SER A 6 -5.79 -15.51 22.99
N LEU A 7 -4.97 -15.93 22.00
CA LEU A 7 -5.29 -17.03 21.07
C LEU A 7 -4.40 -18.26 21.22
N CYS A 8 -3.32 -18.15 22.02
CA CYS A 8 -2.42 -19.24 22.37
C CYS A 8 -1.65 -18.90 23.65
N GLU A 9 -0.82 -19.79 24.15
CA GLU A 9 -0.04 -19.58 25.40
C GLU A 9 1.24 -18.76 25.21
N GLY A 10 1.54 -18.31 23.98
CA GLY A 10 2.75 -17.55 23.65
C GLY A 10 2.76 -16.16 24.28
N ARG A 11 3.96 -15.58 24.42
CA ARG A 11 4.11 -14.19 24.91
C ARG A 11 3.49 -13.21 23.92
N ALA A 12 2.60 -12.35 24.39
CA ALA A 12 2.01 -11.29 23.59
C ALA A 12 3.04 -10.18 23.29
N VAL A 13 2.98 -9.64 22.06
CA VAL A 13 3.85 -8.57 21.56
C VAL A 13 3.06 -7.43 20.90
N TYR A 14 1.76 -7.64 20.69
CA TYR A 14 0.87 -6.66 20.06
C TYR A 14 -0.50 -6.67 20.75
N TYR A 15 -1.06 -5.50 20.99
CA TYR A 15 -2.43 -5.33 21.47
C TYR A 15 -3.30 -4.79 20.36
N ARG A 16 -4.32 -5.53 19.98
CA ARG A 16 -5.30 -5.13 18.97
C ARG A 16 -6.48 -4.43 19.63
N SER A 17 -6.52 -3.10 19.53
CA SER A 17 -7.56 -2.26 20.13
C SER A 17 -8.98 -2.62 19.66
N SER A 18 -9.14 -2.94 18.36
CA SER A 18 -10.44 -3.29 17.76
C SER A 18 -11.10 -4.55 18.30
N SER A 19 -10.36 -5.44 18.95
CA SER A 19 -10.90 -6.69 19.50
C SER A 19 -10.53 -6.92 20.97
N GLY A 20 -9.71 -6.05 21.56
CA GLY A 20 -9.19 -6.22 22.91
C GLY A 20 -8.21 -7.39 23.06
N HIS A 21 -7.74 -7.99 21.98
CA HIS A 21 -6.87 -9.16 22.04
C HIS A 21 -5.39 -8.78 22.14
N TYR A 22 -4.70 -9.46 23.02
CA TYR A 22 -3.24 -9.50 23.07
C TYR A 22 -2.74 -10.61 22.16
N LEU A 23 -1.86 -10.31 21.20
CA LEU A 23 -1.40 -11.28 20.19
C LEU A 23 0.11 -11.49 20.26
N CYS A 24 0.53 -12.75 20.14
CA CYS A 24 1.92 -13.07 19.83
C CYS A 24 2.18 -12.87 18.34
N ILE A 25 3.45 -12.84 17.94
CA ILE A 25 3.85 -12.61 16.55
C ILE A 25 3.21 -13.62 15.57
N SER A 26 3.12 -14.90 15.94
CA SER A 26 2.54 -15.95 15.10
C SER A 26 1.03 -15.78 14.94
N CYS A 27 0.31 -15.39 15.99
CA CYS A 27 -1.13 -15.13 15.93
C CYS A 27 -1.46 -13.86 15.16
N LEU A 28 -0.65 -12.80 15.32
CA LEU A 28 -0.74 -11.57 14.53
C LEU A 28 -0.52 -11.89 13.04
N GLY A 29 0.55 -12.60 12.68
CA GLY A 29 0.82 -13.00 11.31
C GLY A 29 -0.30 -13.81 10.67
N ARG A 30 -0.85 -14.82 11.37
CA ARG A 30 -1.99 -15.62 10.90
C ARG A 30 -3.26 -14.77 10.72
N MET A 31 -3.51 -13.81 11.59
CA MET A 31 -4.63 -12.89 11.46
C MET A 31 -4.50 -12.02 10.20
N LEU A 32 -3.34 -11.41 10.00
CA LEU A 32 -3.03 -10.59 8.82
C LEU A 32 -3.13 -11.41 7.53
N GLU A 33 -2.51 -12.59 7.50
CA GLU A 33 -2.56 -13.50 6.34
C GLU A 33 -4.01 -13.85 5.96
N ARG A 34 -4.83 -14.26 6.93
CA ARG A 34 -6.25 -14.61 6.68
C ARG A 34 -7.04 -13.41 6.15
N SER A 35 -6.79 -12.22 6.71
CA SER A 35 -7.48 -10.98 6.31
C SER A 35 -7.12 -10.59 4.87
N ILE A 36 -5.82 -10.57 4.56
CA ILE A 36 -5.31 -10.26 3.21
C ILE A 36 -5.80 -11.31 2.21
N ARG A 37 -5.69 -12.60 2.51
CA ARG A 37 -6.15 -13.69 1.62
C ARG A 37 -7.64 -13.57 1.30
N ARG A 38 -8.48 -13.31 2.31
CA ARG A 38 -9.92 -13.10 2.13
C ARG A 38 -10.21 -11.89 1.25
N TYR A 39 -9.50 -10.79 1.50
CA TYR A 39 -9.68 -9.57 0.75
C TYR A 39 -9.25 -9.72 -0.72
N LEU A 40 -8.07 -10.25 -0.98
CA LEU A 40 -7.59 -10.52 -2.34
C LEU A 40 -8.48 -11.50 -3.11
N GLY A 41 -9.12 -12.43 -2.41
CA GLY A 41 -10.11 -13.37 -2.98
C GLY A 41 -11.31 -12.66 -3.61
N LYS A 42 -11.75 -11.52 -3.08
CA LYS A 42 -12.88 -10.73 -3.65
C LYS A 42 -12.61 -10.25 -5.08
N PHE A 43 -11.35 -10.04 -5.43
CA PHE A 43 -10.93 -9.49 -6.73
C PHE A 43 -10.29 -10.54 -7.64
N ALA A 44 -10.24 -11.80 -7.22
CA ALA A 44 -9.47 -12.86 -7.89
C ALA A 44 -8.03 -12.40 -8.19
N ALA A 45 -7.42 -11.66 -7.25
CA ALA A 45 -6.10 -11.05 -7.40
C ALA A 45 -4.99 -12.09 -7.55
N LEU A 46 -5.14 -13.21 -6.85
CA LEU A 46 -4.23 -14.37 -6.93
C LEU A 46 -4.94 -15.47 -7.69
N LYS A 47 -4.61 -15.63 -8.95
CA LYS A 47 -5.15 -16.66 -9.84
C LYS A 47 -4.03 -17.59 -10.32
N PRO A 48 -4.31 -18.84 -10.66
CA PRO A 48 -3.32 -19.75 -11.25
C PRO A 48 -2.61 -19.06 -12.42
N LYS A 49 -1.26 -19.11 -12.44
CA LYS A 49 -0.42 -18.45 -13.45
C LYS A 49 -0.57 -16.92 -13.53
N GLY A 50 -1.25 -16.30 -12.58
CA GLY A 50 -1.33 -14.83 -12.46
C GLY A 50 0.03 -14.23 -12.11
N ARG A 51 0.28 -13.00 -12.60
CA ARG A 51 1.54 -12.28 -12.37
C ARG A 51 1.26 -11.05 -11.53
N VAL A 52 1.77 -11.05 -10.30
CA VAL A 52 1.48 -10.05 -9.27
C VAL A 52 2.73 -9.28 -8.90
N LEU A 53 2.66 -7.96 -8.94
CA LEU A 53 3.71 -7.04 -8.52
C LEU A 53 3.35 -6.46 -7.15
N VAL A 54 4.29 -6.50 -6.22
CA VAL A 54 4.18 -5.83 -4.91
C VAL A 54 5.24 -4.74 -4.84
N PRO A 55 4.91 -3.48 -5.08
CA PRO A 55 5.86 -2.39 -4.97
C PRO A 55 6.16 -2.05 -3.51
N VAL A 56 7.42 -1.80 -3.20
CA VAL A 56 7.81 -1.13 -1.96
C VAL A 56 7.70 0.37 -2.21
N THR A 57 6.76 1.01 -1.55
CA THR A 57 6.38 2.40 -1.82
C THR A 57 7.03 3.37 -0.84
N CYS A 58 7.32 4.59 -1.29
CA CYS A 58 7.68 5.69 -0.41
C CYS A 58 6.51 6.15 0.45
N TYR A 59 5.29 6.03 -0.07
CA TYR A 59 4.07 6.38 0.67
C TYR A 59 3.97 5.67 2.03
N ASN A 60 4.24 4.36 2.07
CA ASN A 60 4.23 3.57 3.30
C ASN A 60 5.19 2.37 3.19
N THR A 61 6.48 2.63 3.39
CA THR A 61 7.54 1.64 3.20
C THR A 61 7.35 0.42 4.09
N MET A 62 7.10 0.61 5.38
CA MET A 62 6.98 -0.50 6.33
C MET A 62 5.75 -1.37 6.08
N ALA A 63 4.60 -0.78 5.72
CA ALA A 63 3.43 -1.55 5.33
C ALA A 63 3.66 -2.32 4.02
N SER A 64 4.42 -1.75 3.07
CA SER A 64 4.85 -2.45 1.84
C SER A 64 5.66 -3.69 2.15
N LEU A 65 6.63 -3.59 3.06
CA LEU A 65 7.45 -4.72 3.49
C LEU A 65 6.63 -5.81 4.16
N GLY A 66 5.72 -5.43 5.06
CA GLY A 66 4.78 -6.35 5.70
C GLY A 66 3.89 -7.06 4.69
N LEU A 67 3.35 -6.33 3.71
CA LEU A 67 2.53 -6.88 2.63
C LEU A 67 3.35 -7.85 1.76
N ALA A 68 4.55 -7.46 1.33
CA ALA A 68 5.44 -8.29 0.53
C ALA A 68 5.77 -9.60 1.25
N TYR A 69 6.11 -9.52 2.52
CA TYR A 69 6.43 -10.67 3.34
C TYR A 69 5.23 -11.63 3.48
N ILE A 70 4.05 -11.12 3.83
CA ILE A 70 2.85 -11.97 3.99
C ILE A 70 2.41 -12.57 2.66
N THR A 71 2.42 -11.80 1.56
CA THR A 71 2.01 -12.32 0.25
C THR A 71 2.91 -13.43 -0.26
N SER A 72 4.19 -13.45 0.15
CA SER A 72 5.13 -14.52 -0.16
C SER A 72 4.70 -15.90 0.41
N PHE A 73 4.01 -15.91 1.54
CA PHE A 73 3.42 -17.15 2.11
C PHE A 73 2.08 -17.50 1.44
N ILE A 74 1.25 -16.50 1.17
CA ILE A 74 -0.06 -16.71 0.54
C ILE A 74 0.08 -17.35 -0.84
N LYS A 75 1.10 -16.97 -1.63
CA LYS A 75 1.31 -17.47 -3.00
C LYS A 75 1.42 -18.99 -3.12
N ARG A 76 1.90 -19.66 -2.06
CA ARG A 76 2.12 -21.11 -2.06
C ARG A 76 0.84 -21.92 -2.38
N GLY A 77 -0.34 -21.32 -2.20
CA GLY A 77 -1.62 -21.95 -2.50
C GLY A 77 -2.23 -21.60 -3.86
N TYR A 78 -1.60 -20.73 -4.66
CA TYR A 78 -2.22 -20.17 -5.87
C TYR A 78 -1.42 -20.32 -7.16
N GLU A 79 -0.19 -20.85 -7.11
CA GLU A 79 0.73 -20.95 -8.27
C GLU A 79 0.95 -19.61 -9.01
N SER A 80 0.72 -18.49 -8.33
CA SER A 80 0.94 -17.16 -8.88
C SER A 80 2.42 -16.76 -8.83
N GLU A 81 2.91 -16.09 -9.86
CA GLU A 81 4.22 -15.43 -9.80
C GLU A 81 4.09 -14.11 -9.04
N ILE A 82 4.77 -13.99 -7.90
CA ILE A 82 4.81 -12.73 -7.14
C ILE A 82 6.24 -12.20 -7.17
N ARG A 83 6.38 -10.92 -7.52
CA ARG A 83 7.66 -10.19 -7.42
C ARG A 83 7.50 -8.93 -6.59
N VAL A 84 8.55 -8.62 -5.82
CA VAL A 84 8.66 -7.40 -5.04
C VAL A 84 9.54 -6.42 -5.80
N ALA A 85 9.02 -5.23 -6.06
CA ALA A 85 9.76 -4.16 -6.73
C ALA A 85 10.23 -3.12 -5.72
N ILE A 86 11.53 -2.86 -5.70
CA ILE A 86 12.17 -1.91 -4.77
C ILE A 86 12.74 -0.75 -5.58
N PRO A 87 12.18 0.46 -5.48
CA PRO A 87 12.71 1.63 -6.14
C PRO A 87 13.99 2.12 -5.48
N SER A 88 14.87 2.75 -6.23
CA SER A 88 16.14 3.32 -5.75
C SER A 88 15.98 4.45 -4.72
N SER A 89 14.76 4.97 -4.55
CA SER A 89 14.38 5.92 -3.51
C SER A 89 14.11 5.29 -2.14
N VAL A 90 14.09 3.95 -2.05
CA VAL A 90 13.86 3.22 -0.80
C VAL A 90 15.15 2.55 -0.36
N TYR A 91 15.52 2.77 0.89
CA TYR A 91 16.57 2.03 1.58
C TYR A 91 15.96 0.83 2.30
N LEU A 92 16.58 -0.34 2.15
CA LEU A 92 16.34 -1.53 2.97
C LEU A 92 17.67 -2.00 3.56
N ASP A 93 17.63 -2.48 4.80
CA ASP A 93 18.79 -3.16 5.37
C ASP A 93 18.98 -4.55 4.73
N GLN A 94 20.19 -5.10 4.87
CA GLN A 94 20.55 -6.38 4.26
C GLN A 94 19.68 -7.53 4.76
N TYR A 95 19.32 -7.54 6.03
CA TYR A 95 18.47 -8.57 6.62
C TYR A 95 17.06 -8.59 5.96
N SER A 96 16.47 -7.41 5.72
CA SER A 96 15.17 -7.27 5.04
C SER A 96 15.23 -7.81 3.61
N ILE A 97 16.31 -7.47 2.89
CA ILE A 97 16.55 -7.95 1.53
C ILE A 97 16.64 -9.47 1.50
N ASP A 98 17.49 -10.05 2.34
CA ASP A 98 17.71 -11.50 2.43
C ASP A 98 16.43 -12.23 2.84
N THR A 99 15.68 -11.67 3.78
CA THR A 99 14.42 -12.24 4.25
C THR A 99 13.37 -12.28 3.15
N LEU A 100 13.22 -11.20 2.38
CA LEU A 100 12.31 -11.17 1.23
C LEU A 100 12.81 -12.07 0.10
N ALA A 101 14.11 -12.08 -0.20
CA ALA A 101 14.69 -12.88 -1.28
C ALA A 101 14.54 -14.40 -1.08
N ARG A 102 14.49 -14.88 0.17
CA ARG A 102 14.23 -16.30 0.49
C ARG A 102 12.84 -16.77 0.09
N SER A 103 11.89 -15.88 -0.02
CA SER A 103 10.48 -16.22 -0.22
C SER A 103 9.88 -15.69 -1.51
N THR A 104 10.50 -14.68 -2.14
CA THR A 104 10.00 -14.05 -3.37
C THR A 104 11.16 -13.53 -4.23
N SER A 105 10.88 -13.27 -5.51
CA SER A 105 11.85 -12.62 -6.41
C SER A 105 11.79 -11.11 -6.20
N ILE A 106 12.97 -10.49 -6.08
CA ILE A 106 13.11 -9.03 -5.93
C ILE A 106 13.56 -8.41 -7.24
N ILE A 107 13.00 -7.27 -7.58
CA ILE A 107 13.39 -6.44 -8.73
C ILE A 107 13.80 -5.07 -8.20
N SER A 108 15.01 -4.64 -8.51
CA SER A 108 15.44 -3.26 -8.26
C SER A 108 15.06 -2.38 -9.43
N VAL A 109 14.54 -1.19 -9.12
CA VAL A 109 13.96 -0.29 -10.12
C VAL A 109 14.54 1.11 -9.95
N ASP A 110 14.90 1.76 -11.04
CA ASP A 110 15.18 3.19 -11.06
C ASP A 110 14.01 3.95 -11.65
N VAL A 111 13.55 4.97 -10.93
CA VAL A 111 12.41 5.79 -11.32
C VAL A 111 12.90 7.22 -11.50
N SER A 112 12.71 7.78 -12.70
CA SER A 112 13.14 9.13 -13.04
C SER A 112 12.02 9.93 -13.73
N PRO A 113 11.97 11.26 -13.54
CA PRO A 113 12.74 12.01 -12.55
C PRO A 113 12.32 11.65 -11.12
N ARG A 114 13.24 11.82 -10.17
CA ARG A 114 12.90 11.75 -8.74
C ARG A 114 12.16 13.00 -8.36
N TYR A 115 10.99 12.84 -7.80
CA TYR A 115 10.19 13.96 -7.32
C TYR A 115 10.32 14.06 -5.79
N ARG A 116 10.42 15.30 -5.31
CA ARG A 116 10.21 15.63 -3.90
C ARG A 116 8.81 16.20 -3.77
N PHE A 117 7.95 15.47 -3.11
CA PHE A 117 6.57 15.90 -2.94
C PHE A 117 6.38 16.62 -1.62
N SER A 118 5.59 17.69 -1.66
CA SER A 118 5.18 18.42 -0.46
C SER A 118 3.98 17.75 0.24
N ASN A 119 3.31 16.83 -0.43
CA ASN A 119 2.14 16.19 0.12
C ASN A 119 2.11 14.68 -0.16
N ILE A 120 1.44 13.96 0.73
CA ILE A 120 1.34 12.50 0.72
C ILE A 120 0.50 11.97 -0.44
N VAL A 121 -0.44 12.76 -0.97
CA VAL A 121 -1.32 12.36 -2.08
C VAL A 121 -0.52 12.22 -3.37
N ASP A 122 0.36 13.19 -3.65
CA ASP A 122 1.22 13.14 -4.83
C ASP A 122 2.22 11.99 -4.74
N THR A 123 2.73 11.68 -3.53
CA THR A 123 3.57 10.50 -3.30
C THR A 123 2.81 9.21 -3.60
N LEU A 124 1.58 9.07 -3.11
CA LEU A 124 0.74 7.91 -3.40
C LEU A 124 0.52 7.73 -4.90
N ARG A 125 0.18 8.81 -5.61
CA ARG A 125 -0.05 8.76 -7.05
C ARG A 125 1.23 8.49 -7.83
N TYR A 126 2.35 9.05 -7.41
CA TYR A 126 3.67 8.75 -7.97
C TYR A 126 4.00 7.27 -7.83
N ASP A 127 3.87 6.70 -6.63
CA ASP A 127 4.12 5.28 -6.38
C ASP A 127 3.21 4.39 -7.22
N ARG A 128 1.96 4.77 -7.42
CA ARG A 128 1.03 4.07 -8.29
C ARG A 128 1.43 4.13 -9.76
N VAL A 129 1.84 5.31 -10.24
CA VAL A 129 2.22 5.51 -11.66
C VAL A 129 3.44 4.69 -12.04
N TRP A 130 4.52 4.74 -11.25
CA TRP A 130 5.71 3.96 -11.58
C TRP A 130 5.43 2.45 -11.48
N SER A 131 4.61 2.03 -10.53
CA SER A 131 4.23 0.62 -10.38
C SER A 131 3.44 0.12 -11.58
N ILE A 132 2.49 0.91 -12.11
CA ILE A 132 1.72 0.58 -13.32
C ILE A 132 2.65 0.47 -14.52
N ARG A 133 3.58 1.40 -14.70
CA ARG A 133 4.55 1.36 -15.80
C ARG A 133 5.45 0.15 -15.73
N LEU A 134 5.97 -0.15 -14.55
CA LEU A 134 6.77 -1.36 -14.33
C LEU A 134 5.97 -2.62 -14.64
N ALA A 135 4.73 -2.71 -14.16
CA ALA A 135 3.86 -3.84 -14.45
C ALA A 135 3.64 -4.04 -15.95
N LYS A 136 3.41 -2.97 -16.71
CA LYS A 136 3.28 -3.03 -18.17
C LYS A 136 4.57 -3.50 -18.86
N ILE A 137 5.73 -2.95 -18.47
CA ILE A 137 7.04 -3.32 -19.02
C ILE A 137 7.31 -4.81 -18.82
N LEU A 138 6.99 -5.33 -17.65
CA LEU A 138 7.28 -6.71 -17.24
C LEU A 138 6.12 -7.69 -17.55
N GLY A 139 4.97 -7.20 -18.02
CA GLY A 139 3.78 -8.00 -18.31
C GLY A 139 3.07 -8.53 -17.05
N TYR A 140 3.05 -7.77 -15.95
CA TYR A 140 2.26 -8.08 -14.74
C TYR A 140 0.84 -7.55 -14.91
N ASP A 141 -0.14 -8.35 -14.48
CA ASP A 141 -1.57 -8.02 -14.61
C ASP A 141 -2.18 -7.46 -13.34
N THR A 142 -1.49 -7.60 -12.21
CA THR A 142 -1.99 -7.19 -10.90
C THR A 142 -0.90 -6.52 -10.07
N ILE A 143 -1.24 -5.41 -9.43
CA ILE A 143 -0.39 -4.67 -8.49
C ILE A 143 -1.10 -4.67 -7.14
N LEU A 144 -0.36 -4.96 -6.07
CA LEU A 144 -0.85 -4.87 -4.70
C LEU A 144 -0.20 -3.67 -4.00
N LEU A 145 -0.98 -2.59 -3.80
CA LEU A 145 -0.51 -1.42 -3.06
C LEU A 145 -0.75 -1.59 -1.55
N PRO A 146 0.12 -1.03 -0.69
CA PRO A 146 0.08 -1.17 0.76
C PRO A 146 -0.84 -0.14 1.43
N ILE A 147 -2.00 0.15 0.84
CA ILE A 147 -2.95 1.13 1.36
C ILE A 147 -3.80 0.47 2.43
N THR A 148 -3.71 0.97 3.66
CA THR A 148 -4.39 0.45 4.85
C THR A 148 -5.74 1.13 5.08
N ILE A 149 -6.57 0.60 5.99
CA ILE A 149 -7.81 1.25 6.41
C ILE A 149 -7.52 2.61 7.08
N THR A 150 -6.41 2.73 7.77
CA THR A 150 -5.93 3.99 8.36
C THR A 150 -5.64 5.02 7.28
N ASP A 151 -4.97 4.61 6.19
CA ASP A 151 -4.71 5.48 5.04
C ASP A 151 -6.00 5.92 4.37
N TYR A 152 -6.97 5.03 4.18
CA TYR A 152 -8.29 5.39 3.67
C TYR A 152 -8.97 6.46 4.51
N THR A 153 -8.94 6.32 5.83
CA THR A 153 -9.53 7.29 6.73
C THR A 153 -8.83 8.65 6.61
N ILE A 154 -7.51 8.67 6.60
CA ILE A 154 -6.71 9.91 6.48
C ILE A 154 -6.93 10.58 5.12
N LEU A 155 -6.87 9.83 4.03
CA LEU A 155 -7.07 10.35 2.67
C LEU A 155 -8.51 10.85 2.46
N GLY A 156 -9.49 10.11 2.97
CA GLY A 156 -10.88 10.52 2.91
C GLY A 156 -11.15 11.80 3.71
N LEU A 157 -10.57 11.92 4.90
CA LEU A 157 -10.66 13.14 5.70
C LEU A 157 -9.97 14.32 5.01
N GLU A 158 -8.80 14.11 4.39
CA GLU A 158 -8.10 15.13 3.62
C GLU A 158 -8.92 15.57 2.41
N ALA A 159 -9.58 14.65 1.71
CA ALA A 159 -10.47 14.97 0.61
C ALA A 159 -11.62 15.89 1.04
N LEU A 160 -12.20 15.65 2.21
CA LEU A 160 -13.25 16.48 2.77
C LEU A 160 -12.73 17.88 3.18
N LEU A 161 -11.57 17.92 3.83
CA LEU A 161 -10.97 19.18 4.31
C LEU A 161 -10.49 20.08 3.16
N SER A 162 -9.99 19.48 2.09
CA SER A 162 -9.47 20.17 0.91
C SER A 162 -10.56 20.42 -0.17
N GLY A 163 -11.73 19.80 -0.05
CA GLY A 163 -12.75 19.81 -1.10
C GLY A 163 -12.34 19.07 -2.38
N SER A 164 -11.37 18.16 -2.28
CA SER A 164 -10.83 17.44 -3.44
C SER A 164 -11.68 16.21 -3.78
N GLU A 165 -12.58 16.34 -4.76
CA GLU A 165 -13.37 15.20 -5.25
C GLU A 165 -12.49 14.09 -5.87
N GLU A 166 -11.41 14.45 -6.56
CA GLU A 166 -10.49 13.49 -7.18
C GLU A 166 -9.77 12.61 -6.13
N LEU A 167 -9.49 13.17 -4.93
CA LEU A 167 -8.85 12.41 -3.86
C LEU A 167 -9.80 11.34 -3.30
N LEU A 168 -11.11 11.59 -3.24
CA LEU A 168 -12.08 10.55 -2.92
C LEU A 168 -12.10 9.42 -3.96
N GLY A 169 -11.75 9.73 -5.21
CA GLY A 169 -11.54 8.73 -6.24
C GLY A 169 -10.31 7.84 -6.04
N ASP A 170 -9.34 8.26 -5.24
CA ASP A 170 -8.17 7.44 -4.89
C ASP A 170 -8.44 6.43 -3.76
N VAL A 171 -9.47 6.68 -2.96
CA VAL A 171 -9.91 5.81 -1.85
C VAL A 171 -10.85 4.73 -2.39
N VAL A 172 -10.32 3.82 -3.19
CA VAL A 172 -11.06 2.71 -3.81
C VAL A 172 -10.32 1.41 -3.61
N ASP A 173 -11.06 0.32 -3.52
CA ASP A 173 -10.48 -1.02 -3.32
C ASP A 173 -9.66 -1.48 -4.52
N LYS A 174 -10.11 -1.12 -5.72
CA LYS A 174 -9.50 -1.54 -6.99
C LYS A 174 -9.64 -0.46 -8.05
N LEU A 175 -8.56 -0.25 -8.79
CA LEU A 175 -8.50 0.51 -10.04
C LEU A 175 -8.05 -0.41 -11.17
N THR A 176 -8.41 -0.05 -12.41
CA THR A 176 -7.90 -0.77 -13.59
C THR A 176 -7.46 0.25 -14.62
N LEU A 177 -6.24 0.11 -15.13
CA LEU A 177 -5.69 0.92 -16.22
C LEU A 177 -4.96 0.02 -17.22
N ASP A 178 -5.39 0.07 -18.48
CA ASP A 178 -4.80 -0.71 -19.59
C ASP A 178 -4.57 -2.19 -19.23
N SER A 179 -5.61 -2.85 -18.75
CA SER A 179 -5.61 -4.25 -18.29
C SER A 179 -4.79 -4.56 -17.01
N VAL A 180 -4.10 -3.59 -16.42
CA VAL A 180 -3.43 -3.75 -15.13
C VAL A 180 -4.41 -3.43 -14.00
N ASN A 181 -4.61 -4.38 -13.10
CA ASN A 181 -5.42 -4.20 -11.89
C ASN A 181 -4.54 -3.68 -10.75
N VAL A 182 -4.91 -2.56 -10.16
CA VAL A 182 -4.28 -2.01 -8.96
C VAL A 182 -5.23 -2.22 -7.78
N ILE A 183 -4.79 -3.00 -6.80
CA ILE A 183 -5.61 -3.37 -5.64
C ILE A 183 -4.95 -2.82 -4.38
N ASN A 184 -5.71 -2.10 -3.58
CA ASN A 184 -5.28 -1.59 -2.28
C ASN A 184 -5.38 -2.70 -1.24
N ALA A 185 -4.33 -3.53 -1.17
CA ALA A 185 -4.35 -4.86 -0.55
C ALA A 185 -4.56 -4.88 0.97
N LEU A 186 -4.37 -3.75 1.65
CA LEU A 186 -4.48 -3.62 3.11
C LEU A 186 -5.70 -2.78 3.56
N SER A 187 -6.66 -2.51 2.69
CA SER A 187 -7.82 -1.63 2.99
C SER A 187 -8.73 -2.11 4.14
N THR A 188 -8.53 -3.33 4.62
CA THR A 188 -9.23 -3.88 5.80
C THR A 188 -8.31 -4.07 7.01
N ILE A 189 -7.08 -3.57 6.94
CA ILE A 189 -6.04 -3.76 7.95
C ILE A 189 -5.57 -2.40 8.47
N GLU A 190 -5.50 -2.29 9.78
CA GLU A 190 -4.97 -1.12 10.47
C GLU A 190 -3.46 -0.96 10.18
N ALA A 191 -3.01 0.28 9.94
CA ALA A 191 -1.59 0.54 9.64
C ALA A 191 -0.68 0.03 10.77
N GLU A 192 -1.07 0.25 12.02
CA GLU A 192 -0.33 -0.20 13.20
C GLU A 192 -0.10 -1.72 13.18
N ALA A 193 -1.09 -2.51 12.81
CA ALA A 193 -0.99 -3.97 12.82
C ALA A 193 0.04 -4.49 11.81
N ILE A 194 0.01 -4.00 10.57
CA ILE A 194 0.92 -4.46 9.52
C ILE A 194 2.35 -3.92 9.72
N VAL A 195 2.49 -2.66 10.17
CA VAL A 195 3.80 -2.04 10.45
C VAL A 195 4.46 -2.71 11.65
N SER A 196 3.71 -2.94 12.75
CA SER A 196 4.22 -3.68 13.91
C SER A 196 4.65 -5.10 13.53
N TYR A 197 3.88 -5.78 12.70
CA TYR A 197 4.25 -7.12 12.23
C TYR A 197 5.54 -7.10 11.42
N ALA A 198 5.67 -6.17 10.45
CA ALA A 198 6.89 -6.02 9.67
C ALA A 198 8.12 -5.80 10.57
N PHE A 199 8.01 -4.91 11.54
CA PHE A 199 9.06 -4.65 12.52
C PHE A 199 9.40 -5.89 13.37
N LEU A 200 8.38 -6.58 13.88
CA LEU A 200 8.54 -7.77 14.74
C LEU A 200 9.20 -8.97 14.01
N VAL A 201 9.03 -9.08 12.70
CA VAL A 201 9.73 -10.09 11.88
C VAL A 201 11.12 -9.61 11.44
N GLY A 202 11.56 -8.45 11.90
CA GLY A 202 12.90 -7.89 11.65
C GLY A 202 13.04 -7.12 10.34
N LEU A 203 11.93 -6.81 9.63
CA LEU A 203 11.99 -6.00 8.42
C LEU A 203 12.19 -4.52 8.78
N ASN A 204 13.08 -3.85 8.06
CA ASN A 204 13.38 -2.44 8.24
C ASN A 204 13.69 -1.77 6.90
N GLY A 205 13.08 -0.61 6.69
CA GLY A 205 13.29 0.20 5.50
C GLY A 205 12.60 1.55 5.59
N TYR A 206 13.08 2.51 4.81
CA TYR A 206 12.54 3.86 4.76
C TYR A 206 12.76 4.50 3.40
N CYS A 207 11.94 5.51 3.09
CA CYS A 207 12.14 6.31 1.88
C CYS A 207 13.27 7.31 2.10
N LEU A 208 14.21 7.40 1.15
CA LEU A 208 15.34 8.33 1.20
C LEU A 208 14.92 9.80 1.01
N ASP A 209 13.80 10.00 0.32
CA ASP A 209 13.25 11.33 0.01
C ASP A 209 12.06 11.69 0.92
N ASP A 210 12.04 11.18 2.17
CA ASP A 210 10.95 11.37 3.14
C ASP A 210 10.96 12.78 3.73
N SER A 211 10.46 13.73 2.95
CA SER A 211 10.41 15.15 3.31
C SER A 211 8.99 15.76 3.28
N TYR A 212 7.93 14.91 3.24
CA TYR A 212 6.59 15.49 3.19
C TYR A 212 6.08 15.94 4.54
N GLU A 213 5.48 17.12 4.55
CA GLU A 213 4.69 17.55 5.69
C GLU A 213 3.53 16.60 5.93
N LYS A 214 3.31 16.23 7.19
CA LYS A 214 2.10 15.51 7.57
C LYS A 214 0.90 16.36 7.18
N ILE A 215 0.03 15.82 6.35
CA ILE A 215 -1.23 16.47 5.95
C ILE A 215 -2.09 16.79 7.18
N LYS A 216 -2.91 17.84 7.09
CA LYS A 216 -3.78 18.27 8.20
C LYS A 216 -4.65 17.15 8.73
N ALA A 217 -5.19 16.33 7.82
CA ALA A 217 -6.01 15.17 8.17
C ALA A 217 -5.28 14.17 9.07
N SER A 218 -3.98 13.89 8.84
CA SER A 218 -3.24 12.96 9.69
C SER A 218 -3.04 13.52 11.11
N ARG A 219 -2.80 14.82 11.25
CA ARG A 219 -2.70 15.46 12.57
C ARG A 219 -4.02 15.37 13.34
N ILE A 220 -5.15 15.65 12.67
CA ILE A 220 -6.49 15.54 13.27
C ILE A 220 -6.77 14.08 13.63
N PHE A 221 -6.54 13.14 12.68
CA PHE A 221 -6.76 11.72 12.91
C PHE A 221 -6.01 11.23 14.16
N TYR A 222 -4.71 11.45 14.24
CA TYR A 222 -3.91 11.00 15.38
C TYR A 222 -4.20 11.73 16.68
N SER A 223 -4.80 12.93 16.65
CA SER A 223 -5.26 13.62 17.86
C SER A 223 -6.57 13.03 18.43
N VAL A 224 -7.40 12.43 17.57
CA VAL A 224 -8.72 11.87 17.94
C VAL A 224 -8.67 10.35 18.09
N SER A 225 -7.83 9.67 17.33
CA SER A 225 -7.75 8.20 17.20
C SER A 225 -7.20 7.42 18.40
N PRO A 226 -6.56 7.98 19.46
CA PRO A 226 -6.04 7.14 20.54
C PRO A 226 -7.11 6.31 21.26
N LYS A 227 -8.38 6.44 20.90
CA LYS A 227 -9.50 5.93 21.69
C LYS A 227 -10.38 4.86 21.02
N GLY A 228 -10.14 4.45 19.78
CA GLY A 228 -10.90 3.33 19.25
C GLY A 228 -10.80 3.13 17.72
N PRO A 229 -10.67 1.89 17.27
CA PRO A 229 -10.65 1.49 15.85
C PRO A 229 -12.02 1.71 15.17
N GLU A 230 -13.07 1.97 15.93
CA GLU A 230 -14.41 2.28 15.42
C GLU A 230 -14.40 3.50 14.50
N LEU A 231 -13.48 4.45 14.75
CA LEU A 231 -13.32 5.63 13.92
C LEU A 231 -12.89 5.24 12.48
N GLU A 232 -11.95 4.34 12.31
CA GLU A 232 -11.47 3.91 10.98
C GLU A 232 -12.59 3.21 10.19
N PHE A 233 -13.27 2.25 10.80
CA PHE A 233 -14.34 1.51 10.14
C PHE A 233 -15.58 2.36 9.83
N SER A 234 -15.96 3.27 10.71
CA SER A 234 -17.07 4.19 10.46
C SER A 234 -16.72 5.24 9.41
N SER A 235 -15.48 5.74 9.42
CA SER A 235 -14.99 6.70 8.42
C SER A 235 -15.00 6.10 7.02
N VAL A 236 -14.55 4.87 6.85
CA VAL A 236 -14.56 4.19 5.54
C VAL A 236 -15.99 4.07 5.01
N LYS A 237 -16.96 3.68 5.83
CA LYS A 237 -18.38 3.64 5.42
C LYS A 237 -18.91 5.00 4.99
N THR A 238 -18.56 6.06 5.72
CA THR A 238 -18.93 7.43 5.39
C THR A 238 -18.30 7.88 4.08
N ILE A 239 -17.03 7.59 3.88
CA ILE A 239 -16.29 7.89 2.65
C ILE A 239 -16.90 7.15 1.45
N ASP A 240 -17.24 5.86 1.60
CA ASP A 240 -17.90 5.08 0.56
C ASP A 240 -19.28 5.66 0.18
N PHE A 241 -20.05 6.09 1.15
CA PHE A 241 -21.33 6.76 0.92
C PHE A 241 -21.15 8.08 0.16
N LEU A 242 -20.23 8.94 0.61
CA LEU A 242 -19.93 10.23 -0.04
C LEU A 242 -19.37 10.02 -1.45
N ARG A 243 -18.47 9.06 -1.63
CA ARG A 243 -17.95 8.69 -2.94
C ARG A 243 -19.07 8.27 -3.89
N GLY A 244 -20.02 7.44 -3.43
CA GLY A 244 -21.19 7.04 -4.23
C GLY A 244 -22.01 8.24 -4.72
N ALA A 245 -22.16 9.27 -3.89
CA ALA A 245 -22.83 10.51 -4.27
C ALA A 245 -22.02 11.36 -5.28
N LEU A 246 -20.69 11.40 -5.12
CA LEU A 246 -19.76 12.20 -5.93
C LEU A 246 -19.34 11.54 -7.24
N LEU A 247 -19.40 10.20 -7.34
CA LEU A 247 -19.08 9.45 -8.56
C LEU A 247 -19.88 9.91 -9.79
N ARG A 248 -21.04 10.56 -9.58
CA ARG A 248 -21.80 11.16 -10.67
C ARG A 248 -21.05 12.31 -11.37
N LYS A 249 -20.11 12.95 -10.69
CA LYS A 249 -19.28 14.06 -11.21
C LYS A 249 -17.94 13.57 -11.75
N LEU A 250 -17.35 12.54 -11.14
CA LEU A 250 -16.08 11.94 -11.54
C LEU A 250 -16.31 10.97 -12.71
N ARG A 251 -16.43 11.49 -13.92
CA ARG A 251 -16.81 10.71 -15.12
C ARG A 251 -15.63 10.12 -15.87
N TYR A 252 -14.44 10.58 -15.58
CA TYR A 252 -13.25 10.21 -16.34
C TYR A 252 -12.28 9.40 -15.50
N THR A 253 -11.47 8.61 -16.18
CA THR A 253 -10.33 7.90 -15.59
C THR A 253 -9.05 8.55 -16.09
N CYS A 254 -8.17 8.92 -15.19
CA CYS A 254 -6.87 9.50 -15.54
C CYS A 254 -6.04 8.49 -16.35
N SER A 255 -5.62 8.88 -17.55
CA SER A 255 -4.80 8.05 -18.46
C SER A 255 -3.41 7.72 -17.89
N VAL A 256 -2.94 8.45 -16.88
CA VAL A 256 -1.61 8.29 -16.28
C VAL A 256 -1.63 7.41 -15.04
N CYS A 257 -2.52 7.68 -14.08
CA CYS A 257 -2.53 6.98 -12.79
C CYS A 257 -3.71 6.03 -12.58
N GLY A 258 -4.68 5.99 -13.50
CA GLY A 258 -5.88 5.17 -13.39
C GLY A 258 -6.90 5.64 -12.34
N GLY A 259 -6.62 6.71 -11.61
CA GLY A 259 -7.53 7.29 -10.64
C GLY A 259 -8.71 8.01 -11.31
N LEU A 260 -9.79 8.23 -10.56
CA LEU A 260 -10.91 9.02 -11.05
C LEU A 260 -10.51 10.49 -11.22
N SER A 261 -11.07 11.15 -12.24
CA SER A 261 -10.73 12.51 -12.62
C SER A 261 -11.96 13.33 -12.97
N LEU A 262 -11.88 14.63 -12.71
CA LEU A 262 -12.82 15.64 -13.21
C LEU A 262 -12.53 16.00 -14.68
N HIS A 263 -11.33 15.72 -15.17
CA HIS A 263 -10.86 16.06 -16.51
C HIS A 263 -10.75 14.81 -17.39
N PRO A 264 -10.96 14.95 -18.72
CA PRO A 264 -11.05 13.78 -19.61
C PRO A 264 -9.74 13.00 -19.79
N ASP A 265 -8.58 13.64 -19.64
CA ASP A 265 -7.27 13.00 -19.91
C ASP A 265 -6.50 12.74 -18.62
N LYS A 266 -6.18 13.78 -17.86
CA LYS A 266 -5.31 13.69 -16.66
C LYS A 266 -5.97 14.32 -15.46
N CYS A 267 -5.84 13.68 -14.30
CA CYS A 267 -6.23 14.30 -13.03
C CYS A 267 -5.30 15.47 -12.70
N SER A 268 -5.75 16.35 -11.82
CA SER A 268 -5.04 17.58 -11.44
C SER A 268 -3.60 17.29 -10.96
N SER A 269 -3.41 16.27 -10.12
CA SER A 269 -2.07 15.91 -9.62
C SER A 269 -1.13 15.39 -10.74
N CYS A 270 -1.61 14.52 -11.62
CA CYS A 270 -0.80 14.00 -12.72
C CYS A 270 -0.41 15.10 -13.73
N ASN A 271 -1.30 16.08 -13.93
CA ASN A 271 -1.04 17.23 -14.79
C ASN A 271 0.00 18.16 -14.16
N ASN A 272 -0.20 18.53 -12.89
CA ASN A 272 0.68 19.46 -12.17
C ASN A 272 2.11 18.90 -11.99
N ASN A 273 2.23 17.60 -11.72
CA ASN A 273 3.52 16.95 -11.48
C ASN A 273 4.14 16.32 -12.73
N SER A 274 3.51 16.44 -13.91
CA SER A 274 4.00 15.85 -15.16
C SER A 274 4.36 14.37 -15.04
N PHE A 275 3.55 13.57 -14.34
CA PHE A 275 3.80 12.13 -14.14
C PHE A 275 3.79 11.32 -15.45
N ASP A 276 3.22 11.86 -16.53
CA ASP A 276 3.30 11.29 -17.87
C ASP A 276 4.73 11.23 -18.44
N LYS A 277 5.66 12.02 -17.92
CA LYS A 277 7.07 12.02 -18.32
C LYS A 277 7.95 11.03 -17.52
N MET A 278 7.40 10.35 -16.55
CA MET A 278 8.12 9.40 -15.71
C MET A 278 8.72 8.26 -16.53
N ARG A 279 9.94 7.86 -16.23
CA ARG A 279 10.62 6.69 -16.80
C ARG A 279 10.88 5.68 -15.69
N VAL A 280 10.80 4.40 -16.04
CA VAL A 280 11.04 3.29 -15.12
C VAL A 280 12.00 2.33 -15.79
N GLU A 281 13.12 2.04 -15.14
CA GLU A 281 14.17 1.17 -15.65
C GLU A 281 14.43 0.05 -14.65
N VAL A 282 14.47 -1.19 -15.11
CA VAL A 282 14.83 -2.35 -14.30
C VAL A 282 16.35 -2.42 -14.23
N LYS A 283 16.91 -2.39 -13.02
CA LYS A 283 18.35 -2.61 -12.84
C LYS A 283 18.65 -4.10 -12.91
N ASN A 284 19.51 -4.48 -13.84
CA ASN A 284 20.02 -5.85 -13.91
C ASN A 284 20.81 -6.15 -12.64
N ASN A 285 20.40 -7.22 -11.92
CA ASN A 285 20.89 -7.61 -10.60
C ASN A 285 22.33 -8.16 -10.64
N THR A 286 23.33 -7.38 -11.01
CA THR A 286 24.69 -7.88 -10.88
C THR A 286 25.51 -7.25 -9.75
N ASN A 287 25.07 -6.21 -9.03
CA ASN A 287 25.87 -5.65 -7.91
C ASN A 287 25.16 -4.54 -7.09
N ILE A 288 23.94 -4.75 -6.57
CA ILE A 288 23.25 -3.67 -5.83
C ILE A 288 23.46 -3.75 -4.31
N TYR A 289 24.01 -4.84 -3.78
CA TYR A 289 24.03 -5.08 -2.33
C TYR A 289 25.42 -5.09 -1.68
N THR A 290 26.45 -4.57 -2.38
CA THR A 290 27.80 -4.38 -1.82
C THR A 290 28.16 -2.90 -1.83
N ARG A 291 27.58 -2.12 -0.94
CA ARG A 291 28.16 -0.85 -0.46
C ARG A 291 27.68 -0.55 0.94
#